data_747e05e8830fc096a27bc32d97eb6417
#
_entry.id   747e05e8830fc096a27bc32d97eb6417
#
_cell.length_a   1.000
_cell.length_b   1.000
_cell.length_c   1.000
_cell.angle_alpha   90.00
_cell.angle_beta   90.00
_cell.angle_gamma   90.00
#
_symmetry.space_group_name_H-M   'P 1'
#
loop_
_entity.id
_entity.type
_entity.pdbx_description
1 polymer ?
#
loop_
_entity_poly.entity_id
_entity_poly.type
_entity_poly.pdbx_seq_one_letter_code
_entity_poly.pdbx_strand_id
1 'polypeptide(L)'
;MEYRVYGNDVVLRIQKGEEILTCLKEVCEKEHITLGSVTGLGAVGEVTLGVFNRENFAYEKQTYTGDMEIASCVGNISTMEGKNYLHIHMAVSYTHLT
;
A
#
# COMPACT_ATOMS: atom_id res chain seq x y z
N MET A 1 -8.12 11.70 -2.63
CA MET A 1 -8.60 10.30 -2.55
C MET A 1 -10.11 10.27 -2.66
N GLU A 2 -10.61 9.36 -3.45
CA GLU A 2 -12.04 9.07 -3.57
C GLU A 2 -12.24 7.58 -3.31
N TYR A 3 -13.33 7.22 -2.65
CA TYR A 3 -13.65 5.81 -2.51
C TYR A 3 -15.17 5.60 -2.47
N ARG A 4 -15.56 4.39 -2.78
CA ARG A 4 -16.98 3.97 -2.72
C ARG A 4 -17.06 2.58 -2.09
N VAL A 5 -18.14 2.38 -1.36
CA VAL A 5 -18.40 1.10 -0.68
C VAL A 5 -19.51 0.36 -1.42
N TYR A 6 -19.24 -0.88 -1.76
CA TYR A 6 -20.18 -1.80 -2.41
C TYR A 6 -20.28 -3.06 -1.55
N GLY A 7 -21.23 -3.10 -0.64
CA GLY A 7 -21.34 -4.22 0.29
C GLY A 7 -20.08 -4.34 1.16
N ASN A 8 -19.37 -5.44 1.03
CA ASN A 8 -18.13 -5.68 1.75
C ASN A 8 -16.87 -5.27 0.97
N ASP A 9 -17.06 -4.67 -0.19
CA ASP A 9 -15.96 -4.22 -1.03
C ASP A 9 -15.82 -2.70 -1.00
N VAL A 10 -14.60 -2.23 -0.98
CA VAL A 10 -14.30 -0.81 -1.08
C VAL A 10 -13.40 -0.61 -2.30
N VAL A 11 -13.81 0.26 -3.19
CA VAL A 11 -13.02 0.67 -4.34
C VAL A 11 -12.43 2.03 -4.05
N LEU A 12 -11.12 2.12 -4.02
CA LEU A 12 -10.38 3.31 -3.62
C LEU A 12 -9.55 3.82 -4.78
N ARG A 13 -9.70 5.10 -5.07
CA ARG A 13 -8.87 5.80 -6.06
C ARG A 13 -7.96 6.79 -5.35
N ILE A 14 -6.68 6.53 -5.41
CA ILE A 14 -5.65 7.38 -4.83
C ILE A 14 -5.10 8.26 -5.94
N GLN A 15 -5.02 9.55 -5.68
CA GLN A 15 -4.61 10.52 -6.67
C GLN A 15 -3.15 10.89 -6.54
N LYS A 16 -2.61 11.48 -7.60
CA LYS A 16 -1.23 11.96 -7.61
C LYS A 16 -0.97 12.88 -6.42
N GLY A 17 0.14 12.66 -5.75
CA GLY A 17 0.53 13.44 -4.57
C GLY A 17 0.08 12.84 -3.25
N GLU A 18 -0.77 11.82 -3.29
CA GLU A 18 -1.24 11.15 -2.08
C GLU A 18 -0.40 9.90 -1.80
N GLU A 19 -0.25 9.57 -0.52
CA GLU A 19 0.53 8.42 -0.07
C GLU A 19 -0.40 7.23 0.15
N ILE A 20 -0.03 6.07 -0.38
CA ILE A 20 -0.90 4.89 -0.43
C ILE A 20 -1.30 4.40 0.96
N LEU A 21 -0.33 4.20 1.85
CA LEU A 21 -0.63 3.65 3.18
C LEU A 21 -1.46 4.60 4.02
N THR A 22 -1.21 5.90 3.89
CA THR A 22 -2.01 6.92 4.58
C THR A 22 -3.45 6.89 4.12
N CYS A 23 -3.69 6.78 2.82
CA CYS A 23 -5.03 6.69 2.26
C CYS A 23 -5.75 5.42 2.71
N LEU A 24 -5.07 4.27 2.67
CA LEU A 24 -5.65 3.01 3.12
C LEU A 24 -6.02 3.06 4.60
N LYS A 25 -5.15 3.62 5.42
CA LYS A 25 -5.40 3.76 6.85
C LYS A 25 -6.62 4.64 7.13
N GLU A 26 -6.72 5.76 6.41
CA GLU A 26 -7.86 6.66 6.54
C GLU A 26 -9.18 5.97 6.22
N VAL A 27 -9.23 5.22 5.14
CA VAL A 27 -10.43 4.48 4.76
C VAL A 27 -10.77 3.42 5.80
N CYS A 28 -9.79 2.68 6.30
CA CYS A 28 -10.01 1.69 7.33
C CYS A 28 -10.61 2.31 8.60
N GLU A 29 -10.13 3.47 8.99
CA GLU A 29 -10.66 4.18 10.16
C GLU A 29 -12.07 4.68 9.93
N LYS A 30 -12.35 5.29 8.78
CA LYS A 30 -13.68 5.82 8.47
C LYS A 30 -14.74 4.74 8.32
N GLU A 31 -14.39 3.61 7.72
CA GLU A 31 -15.33 2.52 7.45
C GLU A 31 -15.29 1.42 8.50
N HIS A 32 -14.52 1.61 9.56
CA HIS A 32 -14.37 0.64 10.64
C HIS A 32 -13.94 -0.75 10.15
N ILE A 33 -12.99 -0.78 9.21
CA ILE A 33 -12.47 -2.02 8.68
C ILE A 33 -11.39 -2.52 9.63
N THR A 34 -11.58 -3.72 10.16
CA THR A 34 -10.64 -4.35 11.10
C THR A 34 -9.98 -5.59 10.52
N LEU A 35 -10.53 -6.10 9.43
CA LEU A 35 -10.01 -7.29 8.75
C LEU A 35 -10.35 -7.19 7.27
N GLY A 36 -9.39 -7.47 6.42
CA GLY A 36 -9.63 -7.44 4.98
C GLY A 36 -8.41 -7.78 4.16
N SER A 37 -8.61 -7.84 2.86
CA SER A 37 -7.55 -8.02 1.88
C SER A 37 -7.46 -6.80 0.98
N VAL A 38 -6.29 -6.58 0.43
CA VAL A 38 -6.02 -5.44 -0.45
C VAL A 38 -5.38 -5.95 -1.74
N THR A 39 -5.88 -5.47 -2.85
CA THR A 39 -5.21 -5.60 -4.14
C THR A 39 -5.23 -4.24 -4.82
N GLY A 40 -4.21 -3.95 -5.60
CA GLY A 40 -4.13 -2.66 -6.26
C GLY A 40 -3.26 -2.70 -7.50
N LEU A 41 -3.44 -1.67 -8.32
CA LEU A 41 -2.62 -1.41 -9.49
C LEU A 41 -2.48 0.09 -9.67
N GLY A 42 -1.53 0.51 -10.47
CA GLY A 42 -1.36 1.91 -10.77
C GLY A 42 0.08 2.30 -11.02
N ALA A 43 0.37 3.56 -10.79
CA ALA A 43 1.70 4.13 -10.99
C ALA A 43 2.10 4.95 -9.78
N VAL A 44 3.39 5.02 -9.54
CA VAL A 44 3.96 5.82 -8.45
C VAL A 44 5.16 6.61 -8.95
N GLY A 45 5.40 7.77 -8.36
CA GLY A 45 6.58 8.60 -8.65
C GLY A 45 7.68 8.47 -7.61
N GLU A 46 7.35 7.97 -6.44
CA GLU A 46 8.28 7.74 -5.37
C GLU A 46 7.79 6.57 -4.52
N VAL A 47 8.68 5.69 -4.15
CA VAL A 47 8.35 4.57 -3.29
C VAL A 47 9.48 4.30 -2.31
N THR A 48 9.11 4.10 -1.05
CA THR A 48 10.04 3.66 -0.01
C THR A 48 9.67 2.24 0.38
N LEU A 49 10.59 1.32 0.17
CA LEU A 49 10.39 -0.09 0.44
C LEU A 49 11.28 -0.54 1.60
N GLY A 50 10.73 -1.38 2.46
CA GLY A 50 11.47 -2.05 3.51
C GLY A 50 11.89 -3.43 3.03
N VAL A 51 13.18 -3.72 3.13
CA VAL A 51 13.73 -5.03 2.79
C VAL A 51 14.32 -5.64 4.04
N PHE A 52 13.88 -6.87 4.37
CA PHE A 52 14.37 -7.55 5.55
C PHE A 52 15.80 -8.06 5.31
N ASN A 53 16.73 -7.67 6.18
CA ASN A 53 18.10 -8.14 6.15
C ASN A 53 18.24 -9.32 7.12
N ARG A 54 18.57 -10.49 6.58
CA ARG A 54 18.68 -11.74 7.35
C ARG A 54 19.91 -11.81 8.23
N GLU A 55 20.92 -10.99 7.95
CA GLU A 55 22.17 -10.98 8.73
C GLU A 55 22.00 -10.26 10.06
N ASN A 56 21.29 -9.14 10.07
CA ASN A 56 21.06 -8.34 11.28
C ASN A 56 19.63 -8.36 11.78
N PHE A 57 18.74 -9.13 11.14
CA PHE A 57 17.31 -9.24 11.48
C PHE A 57 16.59 -7.90 11.56
N ALA A 58 16.97 -6.98 10.69
CA ALA A 58 16.35 -5.65 10.63
C ALA A 58 15.85 -5.35 9.23
N TYR A 59 14.86 -4.45 9.13
CA TYR A 59 14.41 -3.92 7.86
C TYR A 59 15.28 -2.74 7.46
N GLU A 60 15.72 -2.73 6.22
CA GLU A 60 16.41 -1.61 5.61
C GLU A 60 15.46 -0.92 4.66
N LYS A 61 15.35 0.40 4.77
CA LYS A 61 14.49 1.20 3.91
C LYS A 61 15.29 1.78 2.76
N GLN A 62 14.72 1.69 1.57
CA GLN A 62 15.30 2.31 0.38
C GLN A 62 14.21 3.07 -0.36
N THR A 63 14.54 4.27 -0.82
CA THR A 63 13.63 5.13 -1.56
C THR A 63 14.05 5.21 -3.01
N TYR A 64 13.10 4.99 -3.90
CA TYR A 64 13.29 5.07 -5.34
C TYR A 64 12.37 6.15 -5.90
N THR A 65 12.88 6.95 -6.82
CA THR A 65 12.11 8.02 -7.46
C THR A 65 12.13 7.84 -8.97
N GLY A 66 11.11 8.34 -9.63
CA GLY A 66 10.95 8.28 -11.08
C GLY A 66 9.62 7.67 -11.46
N ASP A 67 9.37 7.59 -12.75
CA ASP A 67 8.12 7.02 -13.25
C ASP A 67 8.15 5.51 -13.15
N MET A 68 7.31 4.97 -12.29
CA MET A 68 7.22 3.54 -12.02
C MET A 68 5.79 3.06 -12.11
N GLU A 69 5.61 1.84 -12.56
CA GLU A 69 4.31 1.17 -12.51
C GLU A 69 4.31 0.12 -11.41
N ILE A 70 3.15 -0.03 -10.78
CA ILE A 70 2.94 -1.08 -9.78
C ILE A 70 2.66 -2.37 -10.53
N ALA A 71 3.60 -3.31 -10.46
CA ALA A 71 3.44 -4.64 -11.05
C ALA A 71 2.53 -5.52 -10.20
N SER A 72 2.63 -5.39 -8.88
CA SER A 72 1.69 -6.03 -7.97
C SER A 72 1.60 -5.23 -6.67
N CYS A 73 0.41 -5.22 -6.10
CA CYS A 73 0.16 -4.65 -4.79
C CYS A 73 -0.85 -5.56 -4.11
N VAL A 74 -0.40 -6.30 -3.12
CA VAL A 74 -1.22 -7.31 -2.44
C VAL A 74 -0.94 -7.24 -0.95
N GLY A 75 -1.98 -7.30 -0.17
CA GLY A 75 -1.78 -7.30 1.26
C GLY A 75 -3.03 -7.63 2.04
N ASN A 76 -2.93 -7.43 3.33
CA ASN A 76 -4.07 -7.60 4.20
C ASN A 76 -4.13 -6.52 5.27
N ILE A 77 -5.30 -6.41 5.83
CA ILE A 77 -5.61 -5.52 6.94
C ILE A 77 -5.96 -6.42 8.12
N SER A 78 -5.31 -6.19 9.23
CA SER A 78 -5.61 -6.85 10.48
C SER A 78 -5.59 -5.83 11.62
N THR A 79 -5.72 -6.30 12.84
CA THR A 79 -5.71 -5.44 14.01
C THR A 79 -4.58 -5.87 14.93
N MET A 80 -3.80 -4.91 15.38
CA MET A 80 -2.73 -5.13 16.34
C MET A 80 -2.82 -4.05 17.41
N GLU A 81 -2.94 -4.48 18.67
CA GLU A 81 -3.05 -3.58 19.82
C GLU A 81 -4.18 -2.55 19.66
N GLY A 82 -5.31 -3.00 19.11
CA GLY A 82 -6.49 -2.16 18.92
C GLY A 82 -6.42 -1.21 17.73
N LYS A 83 -5.36 -1.27 16.94
CA LYS A 83 -5.16 -0.41 15.77
C LYS A 83 -5.09 -1.21 14.49
N ASN A 84 -5.43 -0.56 13.37
CA ASN A 84 -5.26 -1.18 12.07
C ASN A 84 -3.80 -1.51 11.81
N TYR A 85 -3.55 -2.72 11.36
CA TYR A 85 -2.24 -3.16 10.93
C TYR A 85 -2.29 -3.52 9.45
N LEU A 86 -1.57 -2.75 8.64
CA LEU A 86 -1.53 -2.92 7.19
C LEU A 86 -0.25 -3.66 6.81
N HIS A 87 -0.41 -4.81 6.17
CA HIS A 87 0.71 -5.60 5.68
C HIS A 87 0.58 -5.67 4.16
N ILE A 88 1.37 -4.85 3.47
CA ILE A 88 1.27 -4.67 2.03
C ILE A 88 2.60 -5.03 1.37
N HIS A 89 2.54 -5.90 0.39
CA HIS A 89 3.66 -6.22 -0.47
C HIS A 89 3.48 -5.51 -1.80
N MET A 90 4.51 -4.86 -2.29
CA MET A 90 4.45 -4.13 -3.54
C MET A 90 5.67 -4.42 -4.40
N ALA A 91 5.44 -4.68 -5.65
CA ALA A 91 6.50 -4.75 -6.66
C ALA A 91 6.28 -3.64 -7.67
N VAL A 92 7.34 -2.92 -7.97
CA VAL A 92 7.30 -1.80 -8.94
C VAL A 92 8.38 -2.00 -9.99
N SER A 93 8.14 -1.40 -11.16
CA SER A 93 9.09 -1.41 -12.26
C SER A 93 9.15 -0.02 -12.87
N TYR A 94 10.36 0.44 -13.17
CA TYR A 94 10.50 1.66 -13.96
C TYR A 94 9.86 1.47 -15.34
N THR A 95 9.10 2.46 -15.77
CA THR A 95 8.36 2.36 -17.05
C THR A 95 9.28 2.16 -18.25
N HIS A 96 10.50 2.70 -18.18
CA HIS A 96 11.46 2.54 -19.28
C HIS A 96 12.10 1.14 -19.34
N LEU A 97 11.80 0.27 -18.37
CA LEU A 97 12.28 -1.12 -18.35
C LEU A 97 11.25 -2.13 -18.86
N THR A 98 10.06 -1.67 -19.18
CA THR A 98 8.97 -2.56 -19.62
C THR A 98 8.85 -2.71 -21.14
#